data_7ba88df1e7559aaaf25a9828c2a72b40
#
_entry.id   7ba88df1e7559aaaf25a9828c2a72b40
#
_cell.length_a   1.000
_cell.length_b   1.000
_cell.length_c   1.000
_cell.angle_alpha   90.00
_cell.angle_beta   90.00
_cell.angle_gamma   90.00
#
_symmetry.space_group_name_H-M   'P 1'
#
loop_
_entity.id
_entity.type
_entity.pdbx_description
1 polymer ?
#
loop_
_entity_poly.entity_id
_entity_poly.type
_entity_poly.pdbx_seq_one_letter_code
_entity_poly.pdbx_strand_id
1 'polypeptide(L)'
;KKRIGVRGEGRATRYHRLPQPGESAQTSTAVATAVPPSTADYVPTSKEGADIRATVSQPRHLRKPVGYQLDFLSSYEPNHTAYLPPGLREQLHSLGRSPADQTPAGTFAKDILQRLLIDLSWASSHLEGNTYSHLDTERLIEFGQAAEGKNALETQMILNHKQAIEYLVLNPENARVHTDTLIALHAFLSDGLMADPTAVGRIRRRAVEIGGSVFLPIALPQRLEELFGIVTQMAAEITDPFEQAFFLMVHLPYLQPFEDVNKRVSRLAANIPFIRHNLCPLSFIDVPQQAYVDGMLGVYELN
;
A
#
# COMPACT_ATOMS: atom_id res chain seq x y z
N LYS A 1 -51.51 -22.10 5.10
CA LYS A 1 -50.21 -22.80 4.93
C LYS A 1 -49.33 -21.96 4.02
N LYS A 2 -48.17 -21.50 4.54
CA LYS A 2 -47.21 -20.73 3.72
C LYS A 2 -46.59 -21.65 2.66
N ARG A 3 -46.71 -21.27 1.40
CA ARG A 3 -46.05 -21.98 0.31
C ARG A 3 -44.64 -21.44 0.10
N ILE A 4 -43.65 -22.31 -0.03
CA ILE A 4 -42.25 -21.98 -0.23
C ILE A 4 -41.84 -22.54 -1.61
N GLY A 5 -41.27 -21.72 -2.48
CA GLY A 5 -40.65 -22.14 -3.72
C GLY A 5 -39.15 -22.44 -3.53
N VAL A 6 -38.64 -23.37 -4.31
CA VAL A 6 -37.22 -23.76 -4.33
C VAL A 6 -36.64 -23.40 -5.67
N ARG A 7 -35.47 -22.77 -5.69
CA ARG A 7 -34.74 -22.43 -6.93
C ARG A 7 -33.28 -22.81 -6.75
N GLY A 8 -32.73 -23.59 -7.70
CA GLY A 8 -31.38 -24.13 -7.69
C GLY A 8 -31.28 -25.57 -7.20
N GLU A 9 -30.14 -26.21 -7.42
CA GLU A 9 -29.85 -27.59 -7.02
C GLU A 9 -28.55 -27.65 -6.19
N GLY A 10 -28.44 -28.61 -5.28
CA GLY A 10 -27.29 -28.86 -4.44
C GLY A 10 -26.99 -27.69 -3.49
N ARG A 11 -25.71 -27.30 -3.38
CA ARG A 11 -25.24 -26.20 -2.51
C ARG A 11 -25.73 -24.82 -2.91
N ALA A 12 -26.31 -24.65 -4.11
CA ALA A 12 -26.86 -23.40 -4.62
C ALA A 12 -28.37 -23.27 -4.42
N THR A 13 -29.02 -24.21 -3.73
CA THR A 13 -30.45 -24.18 -3.49
C THR A 13 -30.86 -23.03 -2.59
N ARG A 14 -31.79 -22.19 -3.05
CA ARG A 14 -32.37 -21.07 -2.29
C ARG A 14 -33.86 -21.25 -2.15
N TYR A 15 -34.40 -20.97 -0.94
CA TYR A 15 -35.82 -20.99 -0.63
C TYR A 15 -36.39 -19.59 -0.66
N HIS A 16 -37.53 -19.41 -1.32
CA HIS A 16 -38.24 -18.14 -1.36
C HIS A 16 -39.73 -18.34 -1.10
N ARG A 17 -40.40 -17.34 -0.54
CA ARG A 17 -41.81 -17.34 -0.29
C ARG A 17 -42.58 -17.15 -1.59
N LEU A 18 -43.54 -18.02 -1.88
CA LEU A 18 -44.45 -17.84 -3.02
C LEU A 18 -45.57 -16.86 -2.63
N PRO A 19 -46.00 -15.95 -3.56
CA PRO A 19 -47.12 -15.05 -3.33
C PRO A 19 -48.41 -15.85 -3.10
N GLN A 20 -49.30 -15.34 -2.23
CA GLN A 20 -50.63 -15.94 -2.02
C GLN A 20 -51.60 -15.51 -3.14
N PRO A 21 -52.54 -16.36 -3.54
CA PRO A 21 -53.58 -15.97 -4.51
C PRO A 21 -54.46 -14.87 -3.90
N GLY A 22 -54.40 -13.67 -4.46
CA GLY A 22 -55.19 -12.50 -4.03
C GLY A 22 -54.42 -11.21 -3.73
N GLU A 23 -53.10 -11.25 -3.70
CA GLU A 23 -52.33 -10.02 -3.64
C GLU A 23 -52.18 -9.44 -5.07
N SER A 24 -52.97 -8.39 -5.36
CA SER A 24 -52.84 -7.58 -6.56
C SER A 24 -51.45 -6.97 -6.58
N ALA A 25 -50.77 -7.10 -7.74
CA ALA A 25 -49.50 -6.47 -8.00
C ALA A 25 -49.63 -4.93 -7.89
N GLN A 26 -49.27 -4.40 -6.72
CA GLN A 26 -48.94 -2.97 -6.65
C GLN A 26 -47.62 -2.79 -7.38
N THR A 27 -47.68 -2.09 -8.48
CA THR A 27 -46.52 -1.55 -9.19
C THR A 27 -45.72 -0.68 -8.21
N SER A 28 -44.79 -1.30 -7.53
CA SER A 28 -43.75 -0.59 -6.79
C SER A 28 -42.90 0.17 -7.84
N THR A 29 -43.14 1.47 -7.94
CA THR A 29 -42.17 2.39 -8.52
C THR A 29 -40.85 2.11 -7.80
N ALA A 30 -39.91 1.50 -8.49
CA ALA A 30 -38.57 1.31 -8.00
C ALA A 30 -38.01 2.69 -7.70
N VAL A 31 -38.00 3.06 -6.41
CA VAL A 31 -37.10 4.07 -5.91
C VAL A 31 -35.71 3.51 -6.25
N ALA A 32 -35.06 4.14 -7.22
CA ALA A 32 -33.66 3.88 -7.51
C ALA A 32 -32.93 4.11 -6.18
N THR A 33 -32.63 3.01 -5.47
CA THR A 33 -31.66 3.04 -4.39
C THR A 33 -30.37 3.53 -5.04
N ALA A 34 -30.03 4.77 -4.76
CA ALA A 34 -28.74 5.32 -5.15
C ALA A 34 -27.70 4.32 -4.68
N VAL A 35 -27.02 3.68 -5.64
CA VAL A 35 -25.81 2.91 -5.38
C VAL A 35 -24.90 3.87 -4.61
N PRO A 36 -24.40 3.54 -3.42
CA PRO A 36 -23.48 4.42 -2.74
C PRO A 36 -22.36 4.76 -3.72
N PRO A 37 -21.90 6.03 -3.78
CA PRO A 37 -20.84 6.42 -4.69
C PRO A 37 -19.70 5.44 -4.56
N SER A 38 -19.20 4.92 -5.68
CA SER A 38 -18.08 3.98 -5.66
C SER A 38 -16.92 4.69 -4.97
N THR A 39 -16.17 4.01 -4.15
CA THR A 39 -14.96 4.56 -3.49
C THR A 39 -13.97 5.15 -4.49
N ALA A 40 -14.14 4.87 -5.79
CA ALA A 40 -13.41 5.49 -6.90
C ALA A 40 -13.63 7.00 -7.00
N ASP A 41 -14.78 7.53 -6.56
CA ASP A 41 -15.09 8.97 -6.62
C ASP A 41 -14.46 9.76 -5.46
N TYR A 42 -13.90 9.08 -4.46
CA TYR A 42 -13.29 9.73 -3.30
C TYR A 42 -11.90 10.34 -3.62
N VAL A 43 -11.17 9.76 -4.56
CA VAL A 43 -9.86 10.28 -4.99
C VAL A 43 -10.03 11.03 -6.30
N PRO A 44 -9.93 12.38 -6.29
CA PRO A 44 -10.02 13.17 -7.52
C PRO A 44 -8.87 12.76 -8.46
N THR A 45 -9.20 12.44 -9.69
CA THR A 45 -8.20 12.07 -10.71
C THR A 45 -8.28 13.05 -11.87
N SER A 46 -7.11 13.39 -12.46
CA SER A 46 -7.04 14.11 -13.72
C SER A 46 -7.65 13.24 -14.85
N LYS A 47 -7.84 13.84 -16.02
CA LYS A 47 -8.28 13.11 -17.19
C LYS A 47 -7.29 11.99 -17.55
N GLU A 48 -6.01 12.29 -17.52
CA GLU A 48 -4.93 11.33 -17.77
C GLU A 48 -4.96 10.19 -16.74
N GLY A 49 -5.16 10.51 -15.46
CA GLY A 49 -5.33 9.51 -14.40
C GLY A 49 -6.56 8.61 -14.60
N ALA A 50 -7.65 9.17 -15.12
CA ALA A 50 -8.84 8.39 -15.47
C ALA A 50 -8.59 7.45 -16.67
N ASP A 51 -7.85 7.91 -17.68
CA ASP A 51 -7.46 7.10 -18.85
C ASP A 51 -6.48 5.97 -18.43
N ILE A 52 -5.54 6.25 -17.55
CA ILE A 52 -4.64 5.24 -16.94
C ILE A 52 -5.48 4.18 -16.21
N ARG A 53 -6.40 4.61 -15.32
CA ARG A 53 -7.28 3.72 -14.57
C ARG A 53 -8.10 2.84 -15.52
N ALA A 54 -8.70 3.41 -16.57
CA ALA A 54 -9.46 2.66 -17.57
C ALA A 54 -8.58 1.59 -18.26
N THR A 55 -7.32 1.91 -18.53
CA THR A 55 -6.38 0.98 -19.18
C THR A 55 -6.02 -0.18 -18.25
N VAL A 56 -5.59 0.11 -17.00
CA VAL A 56 -5.13 -0.93 -16.05
C VAL A 56 -6.28 -1.77 -15.48
N SER A 57 -7.52 -1.28 -15.55
CA SER A 57 -8.72 -2.03 -15.17
C SER A 57 -9.16 -3.06 -16.23
N GLN A 58 -8.58 -3.03 -17.42
CA GLN A 58 -8.87 -4.05 -18.43
C GLN A 58 -8.39 -5.44 -18.00
N PRO A 59 -9.03 -6.53 -18.44
CA PRO A 59 -8.55 -7.88 -18.20
C PRO A 59 -7.09 -8.05 -18.60
N ARG A 60 -6.29 -8.77 -17.80
CA ARG A 60 -4.84 -8.95 -17.99
C ARG A 60 -4.48 -9.38 -19.44
N HIS A 61 -5.24 -10.26 -20.04
CA HIS A 61 -4.99 -10.77 -21.40
C HIS A 61 -5.20 -9.74 -22.53
N LEU A 62 -5.83 -8.59 -22.23
CA LEU A 62 -6.00 -7.48 -23.18
C LEU A 62 -4.92 -6.41 -23.03
N ARG A 63 -4.12 -6.48 -21.95
CA ARG A 63 -3.03 -5.54 -21.69
C ARG A 63 -1.71 -6.07 -22.25
N LYS A 64 -0.92 -5.17 -22.84
CA LYS A 64 0.36 -5.52 -23.45
C LYS A 64 1.44 -5.72 -22.38
N PRO A 65 2.16 -6.87 -22.36
CA PRO A 65 3.31 -7.06 -21.47
C PRO A 65 4.36 -5.95 -21.63
N VAL A 66 4.87 -5.46 -20.52
CA VAL A 66 5.88 -4.42 -20.46
C VAL A 66 7.00 -4.80 -19.47
N GLY A 67 8.25 -4.58 -19.85
CA GLY A 67 9.40 -4.79 -18.96
C GLY A 67 9.77 -3.50 -18.23
N TYR A 68 10.75 -3.62 -17.32
CA TYR A 68 11.32 -2.48 -16.60
C TYR A 68 11.91 -1.46 -17.58
N GLN A 69 11.47 -0.21 -17.50
CA GLN A 69 11.94 0.90 -18.34
C GLN A 69 13.00 1.69 -17.55
N LEU A 70 14.24 1.60 -18.00
CA LEU A 70 15.35 2.31 -17.33
C LEU A 70 15.18 3.82 -17.43
N ASP A 71 14.64 4.29 -18.56
CA ASP A 71 14.44 5.73 -18.82
C ASP A 71 13.51 6.38 -17.80
N PHE A 72 12.55 5.62 -17.23
CA PHE A 72 11.70 6.12 -16.16
C PHE A 72 12.48 6.49 -14.90
N LEU A 73 13.55 5.76 -14.59
CA LEU A 73 14.46 6.12 -13.50
C LEU A 73 15.49 7.19 -13.93
N SER A 74 16.14 7.01 -15.08
CA SER A 74 17.25 7.86 -15.49
C SER A 74 16.85 9.26 -15.94
N SER A 75 15.58 9.49 -16.27
CA SER A 75 15.02 10.83 -16.54
C SER A 75 14.76 11.65 -15.29
N TYR A 76 14.78 11.04 -14.10
CA TYR A 76 14.62 11.76 -12.85
C TYR A 76 15.96 12.26 -12.32
N GLU A 77 16.08 13.57 -12.16
CA GLU A 77 17.25 14.23 -11.58
C GLU A 77 16.87 14.76 -10.19
N PRO A 78 17.44 14.23 -9.08
CA PRO A 78 17.14 14.69 -7.73
C PRO A 78 17.26 16.21 -7.58
N ASN A 79 16.26 16.86 -7.01
CA ASN A 79 16.14 18.30 -6.78
C ASN A 79 16.00 19.18 -8.05
N HIS A 80 16.07 18.61 -9.24
CA HIS A 80 15.85 19.31 -10.51
C HIS A 80 14.52 18.92 -11.16
N THR A 81 14.20 17.64 -11.16
CA THR A 81 12.87 17.13 -11.52
C THR A 81 12.04 16.85 -10.27
N ALA A 82 10.73 16.85 -10.41
CA ALA A 82 9.81 16.50 -9.34
C ALA A 82 8.53 15.87 -9.90
N TYR A 83 8.03 14.84 -9.22
CA TYR A 83 6.72 14.25 -9.49
C TYR A 83 5.58 15.10 -8.93
N LEU A 84 5.80 15.68 -7.74
CA LEU A 84 4.81 16.50 -7.07
C LEU A 84 4.88 17.95 -7.58
N PRO A 85 3.80 18.50 -8.18
CA PRO A 85 3.76 19.90 -8.59
C PRO A 85 4.05 20.86 -7.42
N PRO A 86 4.69 22.03 -7.66
CA PRO A 86 5.07 22.96 -6.60
C PRO A 86 3.93 23.33 -5.64
N GLY A 87 2.76 23.68 -6.18
CA GLY A 87 1.60 24.03 -5.35
C GLY A 87 1.09 22.88 -4.47
N LEU A 88 1.21 21.62 -4.94
CA LEU A 88 0.87 20.46 -4.12
C LEU A 88 1.91 20.26 -3.00
N ARG A 89 3.20 20.44 -3.30
CA ARG A 89 4.26 20.34 -2.27
C ARG A 89 4.06 21.41 -1.17
N GLU A 90 3.77 22.66 -1.54
CA GLU A 90 3.47 23.72 -0.57
C GLU A 90 2.26 23.35 0.32
N GLN A 91 1.21 22.81 -0.27
CA GLN A 91 0.05 22.34 0.47
C GLN A 91 0.42 21.20 1.42
N LEU A 92 1.19 20.20 0.95
CA LEU A 92 1.63 19.08 1.77
C LEU A 92 2.54 19.53 2.91
N HIS A 93 3.46 20.46 2.67
CA HIS A 93 4.25 21.07 3.72
C HIS A 93 3.40 21.79 4.78
N SER A 94 2.36 22.49 4.36
CA SER A 94 1.44 23.14 5.30
C SER A 94 0.67 22.14 6.16
N LEU A 95 0.15 21.07 5.55
CA LEU A 95 -0.64 20.04 6.23
C LEU A 95 0.22 19.10 7.08
N GLY A 96 1.44 18.85 6.64
CA GLY A 96 2.36 17.93 7.31
C GLY A 96 3.11 18.51 8.52
N ARG A 97 2.94 19.80 8.83
CA ARG A 97 3.58 20.42 10.00
C ARG A 97 3.15 19.75 11.30
N SER A 98 4.12 19.54 12.18
CA SER A 98 3.87 19.05 13.54
C SER A 98 4.23 20.11 14.58
N PRO A 99 3.74 19.96 15.81
CA PRO A 99 4.15 20.83 16.93
C PRO A 99 5.64 20.73 17.29
N ALA A 100 6.33 19.70 16.79
CA ALA A 100 7.73 19.38 17.12
C ALA A 100 8.75 19.86 16.06
N ASP A 101 8.37 20.79 15.19
CA ASP A 101 9.20 21.25 14.04
C ASP A 101 10.63 21.68 14.45
N GLN A 102 10.79 22.34 15.61
CA GLN A 102 12.08 22.84 16.12
C GLN A 102 12.80 21.85 17.07
N THR A 103 12.33 20.61 17.16
CA THR A 103 12.88 19.61 18.09
C THR A 103 13.83 18.63 17.37
N PRO A 104 14.62 17.83 18.10
CA PRO A 104 15.44 16.78 17.48
C PRO A 104 14.63 15.83 16.59
N ALA A 105 15.26 15.32 15.53
CA ALA A 105 14.63 14.39 14.61
C ALA A 105 13.95 13.20 15.32
N GLY A 106 12.76 12.84 14.87
CA GLY A 106 11.99 11.72 15.42
C GLY A 106 11.19 12.03 16.69
N THR A 107 11.26 13.25 17.25
CA THR A 107 10.50 13.62 18.47
C THR A 107 9.00 13.44 18.25
N PHE A 108 8.44 14.03 17.20
CA PHE A 108 7.00 13.94 16.96
C PHE A 108 6.54 12.49 16.70
N ALA A 109 7.31 11.72 15.93
CA ALA A 109 6.97 10.32 15.69
C ALA A 109 6.96 9.49 16.98
N LYS A 110 7.87 9.78 17.95
CA LYS A 110 7.86 9.16 19.27
C LYS A 110 6.62 9.57 20.09
N ASP A 111 6.25 10.84 20.04
CA ASP A 111 5.09 11.36 20.79
C ASP A 111 3.77 10.70 20.33
N ILE A 112 3.65 10.35 19.05
CA ILE A 112 2.48 9.70 18.49
C ILE A 112 2.65 8.21 18.24
N LEU A 113 3.73 7.60 18.74
CA LEU A 113 4.13 6.24 18.38
C LEU A 113 3.00 5.23 18.53
N GLN A 114 2.29 5.25 19.67
CA GLN A 114 1.21 4.30 19.94
C GLN A 114 0.14 4.34 18.84
N ARG A 115 -0.28 5.54 18.47
CA ARG A 115 -1.25 5.74 17.38
C ARG A 115 -0.68 5.30 16.03
N LEU A 116 0.57 5.66 15.75
CA LEU A 116 1.22 5.28 14.48
C LEU A 116 1.36 3.76 14.35
N LEU A 117 1.68 3.06 15.45
CA LEU A 117 1.74 1.59 15.47
C LEU A 117 0.41 0.96 15.06
N ILE A 118 -0.71 1.48 15.57
CA ILE A 118 -2.05 0.95 15.26
C ILE A 118 -2.44 1.30 13.82
N ASP A 119 -2.45 2.60 13.53
CA ASP A 119 -2.97 3.16 12.28
C ASP A 119 -2.20 2.64 11.06
N LEU A 120 -0.88 2.74 11.07
CA LEU A 120 -0.05 2.35 9.94
C LEU A 120 0.03 0.82 9.78
N SER A 121 0.10 0.06 10.89
CA SER A 121 0.11 -1.41 10.82
C SER A 121 -1.20 -1.94 10.25
N TRP A 122 -2.34 -1.39 10.69
CA TRP A 122 -3.64 -1.76 10.15
C TRP A 122 -3.76 -1.39 8.67
N ALA A 123 -3.59 -0.11 8.33
CA ALA A 123 -3.84 0.39 6.98
C ALA A 123 -2.91 -0.24 5.95
N SER A 124 -1.60 -0.32 6.25
CA SER A 124 -0.64 -0.94 5.34
C SER A 124 -0.90 -2.44 5.14
N SER A 125 -1.35 -3.15 6.18
CA SER A 125 -1.75 -4.56 6.07
C SER A 125 -3.06 -4.72 5.29
N HIS A 126 -4.04 -3.84 5.53
CA HIS A 126 -5.33 -3.83 4.85
C HIS A 126 -5.17 -3.63 3.33
N LEU A 127 -4.27 -2.76 2.90
CA LEU A 127 -3.93 -2.56 1.49
C LEU A 127 -3.38 -3.83 0.81
N GLU A 128 -2.84 -4.77 1.58
CA GLU A 128 -2.39 -6.10 1.08
C GLU A 128 -3.45 -7.20 1.27
N GLY A 129 -4.67 -6.84 1.66
CA GLY A 129 -5.78 -7.79 1.81
C GLY A 129 -5.93 -8.42 3.20
N ASN A 130 -5.19 -7.93 4.21
CA ASN A 130 -5.39 -8.35 5.61
C ASN A 130 -6.82 -7.98 6.07
N THR A 131 -7.48 -8.89 6.75
CA THR A 131 -8.89 -8.77 7.13
C THR A 131 -9.12 -8.35 8.58
N TYR A 132 -8.06 -8.04 9.33
CA TYR A 132 -8.19 -7.46 10.67
C TYR A 132 -8.95 -6.14 10.61
N SER A 133 -9.83 -5.91 11.58
CA SER A 133 -10.40 -4.57 11.79
C SER A 133 -9.37 -3.67 12.49
N HIS A 134 -9.60 -2.36 12.43
CA HIS A 134 -8.76 -1.41 13.17
C HIS A 134 -8.78 -1.70 14.67
N LEU A 135 -9.95 -2.00 15.25
CA LEU A 135 -10.10 -2.34 16.66
C LEU A 135 -9.38 -3.66 17.04
N ASP A 136 -9.42 -4.68 16.17
CA ASP A 136 -8.69 -5.92 16.42
C ASP A 136 -7.19 -5.72 16.35
N THR A 137 -6.74 -4.82 15.47
CA THR A 137 -5.32 -4.41 15.37
C THR A 137 -4.87 -3.70 16.64
N GLU A 138 -5.69 -2.78 17.16
CA GLU A 138 -5.43 -2.10 18.44
C GLU A 138 -5.28 -3.11 19.57
N ARG A 139 -6.22 -4.04 19.72
CA ARG A 139 -6.16 -5.10 20.74
C ARG A 139 -4.92 -5.98 20.60
N LEU A 140 -4.55 -6.32 19.39
CA LEU A 140 -3.34 -7.10 19.14
C LEU A 140 -2.07 -6.34 19.53
N ILE A 141 -1.97 -5.06 19.17
CA ILE A 141 -0.77 -4.25 19.42
C ILE A 141 -0.64 -3.90 20.91
N GLU A 142 -1.74 -3.55 21.58
CA GLU A 142 -1.73 -3.11 22.98
C GLU A 142 -1.71 -4.27 23.99
N PHE A 143 -2.50 -5.31 23.73
CA PHE A 143 -2.71 -6.39 24.70
C PHE A 143 -2.18 -7.75 24.23
N GLY A 144 -1.62 -7.86 23.02
CA GLY A 144 -1.17 -9.12 22.45
C GLY A 144 -2.32 -10.10 22.12
N GLN A 145 -3.56 -9.60 22.00
CA GLN A 145 -4.75 -10.42 21.78
C GLN A 145 -5.02 -10.59 20.28
N ALA A 146 -4.70 -11.76 19.75
CA ALA A 146 -5.05 -12.10 18.37
C ALA A 146 -6.58 -12.18 18.22
N ALA A 147 -7.09 -11.69 17.08
CA ALA A 147 -8.51 -11.75 16.78
C ALA A 147 -8.96 -13.18 16.46
N GLU A 148 -10.13 -13.57 16.99
CA GLU A 148 -10.68 -14.90 16.78
C GLU A 148 -11.05 -15.12 15.30
N GLY A 149 -10.75 -16.30 14.78
CA GLY A 149 -11.04 -16.69 13.41
C GLY A 149 -10.11 -16.08 12.34
N LYS A 150 -9.06 -15.34 12.73
CA LYS A 150 -8.06 -14.81 11.80
C LYS A 150 -6.92 -15.77 11.54
N ASN A 151 -6.34 -15.67 10.34
CA ASN A 151 -5.17 -16.45 9.96
C ASN A 151 -3.93 -15.99 10.75
N ALA A 152 -3.08 -16.93 11.16
CA ALA A 152 -1.81 -16.62 11.82
C ALA A 152 -0.89 -15.70 10.99
N LEU A 153 -0.89 -15.84 9.66
CA LEU A 153 -0.11 -14.97 8.78
C LEU A 153 -0.63 -13.52 8.77
N GLU A 154 -1.94 -13.31 8.90
CA GLU A 154 -2.52 -11.97 9.04
C GLU A 154 -2.08 -11.30 10.35
N THR A 155 -2.09 -12.06 11.45
CA THR A 155 -1.59 -11.62 12.75
C THR A 155 -0.10 -11.27 12.67
N GLN A 156 0.70 -12.16 12.08
CA GLN A 156 2.14 -11.95 11.92
C GLN A 156 2.43 -10.71 11.07
N MET A 157 1.67 -10.45 10.01
CA MET A 157 1.83 -9.26 9.18
C MET A 157 1.69 -7.96 9.99
N ILE A 158 0.72 -7.88 10.91
CA ILE A 158 0.52 -6.70 11.77
C ILE A 158 1.68 -6.56 12.75
N LEU A 159 2.11 -7.64 13.40
CA LEU A 159 3.22 -7.63 14.34
C LEU A 159 4.55 -7.24 13.67
N ASN A 160 4.76 -7.68 12.44
CA ASN A 160 5.90 -7.28 11.63
C ASN A 160 5.91 -5.77 11.33
N HIS A 161 4.75 -5.20 11.00
CA HIS A 161 4.64 -3.74 10.84
C HIS A 161 4.97 -3.01 12.14
N LYS A 162 4.44 -3.46 13.27
CA LYS A 162 4.76 -2.89 14.59
C LYS A 162 6.27 -2.84 14.82
N GLN A 163 6.98 -3.96 14.64
CA GLN A 163 8.43 -4.02 14.82
C GLN A 163 9.20 -3.11 13.87
N ALA A 164 8.80 -3.06 12.60
CA ALA A 164 9.43 -2.19 11.60
C ALA A 164 9.21 -0.70 11.90
N ILE A 165 8.05 -0.30 12.40
CA ILE A 165 7.76 1.07 12.83
C ILE A 165 8.59 1.42 14.06
N GLU A 166 8.63 0.54 15.07
CA GLU A 166 9.45 0.71 16.28
C GLU A 166 10.94 0.87 15.93
N TYR A 167 11.44 0.07 14.98
CA TYR A 167 12.82 0.17 14.48
C TYR A 167 13.13 1.57 13.94
N LEU A 168 12.25 2.18 13.17
CA LEU A 168 12.45 3.52 12.61
C LEU A 168 12.29 4.63 13.66
N VAL A 169 11.28 4.53 14.52
CA VAL A 169 10.90 5.63 15.43
C VAL A 169 11.76 5.66 16.70
N LEU A 170 12.08 4.49 17.26
CA LEU A 170 12.86 4.42 18.50
C LEU A 170 14.37 4.63 18.28
N ASN A 171 14.83 4.46 17.03
CA ASN A 171 16.24 4.65 16.65
C ASN A 171 16.31 5.65 15.49
N PRO A 172 16.21 6.96 15.74
CA PRO A 172 16.17 8.00 14.70
C PRO A 172 17.40 8.00 13.77
N GLU A 173 18.55 7.49 14.24
CA GLU A 173 19.75 7.27 13.44
C GLU A 173 19.53 6.25 12.30
N ASN A 174 18.62 5.30 12.50
CA ASN A 174 18.22 4.31 11.48
C ASN A 174 17.22 4.89 10.46
N ALA A 175 16.55 5.99 10.81
CA ALA A 175 15.60 6.66 9.92
C ALA A 175 16.35 7.44 8.82
N ARG A 176 17.13 6.74 8.00
CA ARG A 176 17.86 7.26 6.84
C ARG A 176 17.53 6.44 5.61
N VAL A 177 17.43 7.11 4.47
CA VAL A 177 17.30 6.42 3.19
C VAL A 177 18.68 5.84 2.82
N HIS A 178 18.85 4.57 3.15
CA HIS A 178 20.07 3.80 2.90
C HIS A 178 19.70 2.35 2.58
N THR A 179 20.54 1.67 1.80
CA THR A 179 20.31 0.26 1.41
C THR A 179 20.12 -0.64 2.63
N ASP A 180 20.94 -0.48 3.67
CA ASP A 180 20.84 -1.30 4.88
C ASP A 180 19.53 -1.07 5.63
N THR A 181 19.05 0.19 5.68
CA THR A 181 17.74 0.51 6.27
C THR A 181 16.60 -0.16 5.50
N LEU A 182 16.62 -0.10 4.17
CA LEU A 182 15.58 -0.72 3.34
C LEU A 182 15.60 -2.25 3.45
N ILE A 183 16.79 -2.84 3.52
CA ILE A 183 16.98 -4.29 3.77
C ILE A 183 16.47 -4.68 5.16
N ALA A 184 16.77 -3.88 6.20
CA ALA A 184 16.28 -4.11 7.55
C ALA A 184 14.75 -4.01 7.62
N LEU A 185 14.15 -3.01 6.97
CA LEU A 185 12.68 -2.90 6.87
C LEU A 185 12.07 -4.13 6.18
N HIS A 186 12.70 -4.60 5.11
CA HIS A 186 12.26 -5.84 4.47
C HIS A 186 12.39 -7.04 5.43
N ALA A 187 13.49 -7.15 6.17
CA ALA A 187 13.68 -8.24 7.13
C ALA A 187 12.56 -8.27 8.17
N PHE A 188 12.25 -7.13 8.81
CA PHE A 188 11.15 -7.05 9.77
C PHE A 188 9.80 -7.38 9.14
N LEU A 189 9.47 -6.77 7.99
CA LEU A 189 8.16 -6.90 7.35
C LEU A 189 7.89 -8.28 6.76
N SER A 190 8.94 -9.05 6.44
CA SER A 190 8.84 -10.36 5.80
C SER A 190 9.04 -11.54 6.76
N ASP A 191 9.40 -11.28 8.01
CA ASP A 191 9.67 -12.34 8.99
C ASP A 191 8.47 -13.26 9.20
N GLY A 192 8.67 -14.57 9.09
CA GLY A 192 7.61 -15.57 9.21
C GLY A 192 6.56 -15.55 8.08
N LEU A 193 6.69 -14.68 7.07
CA LEU A 193 5.73 -14.56 5.95
C LEU A 193 6.25 -15.10 4.62
N MET A 194 7.57 -15.29 4.48
CA MET A 194 8.17 -15.75 3.23
C MET A 194 8.09 -17.27 3.11
N ALA A 195 7.71 -17.76 1.91
CA ALA A 195 7.74 -19.18 1.61
C ALA A 195 9.16 -19.77 1.70
N ASP A 196 10.17 -19.00 1.32
CA ASP A 196 11.59 -19.30 1.53
C ASP A 196 12.14 -18.38 2.63
N PRO A 197 12.36 -18.87 3.87
CA PRO A 197 12.88 -18.05 4.95
C PRO A 197 14.26 -17.44 4.65
N THR A 198 15.00 -18.02 3.71
CA THR A 198 16.31 -17.48 3.31
C THR A 198 16.20 -16.22 2.45
N ALA A 199 15.02 -15.84 1.97
CA ALA A 199 14.77 -14.62 1.22
C ALA A 199 14.56 -13.38 2.13
N VAL A 200 14.35 -13.59 3.44
CA VAL A 200 14.16 -12.53 4.44
C VAL A 200 15.40 -11.62 4.49
N GLY A 201 15.20 -10.30 4.38
CA GLY A 201 16.29 -9.33 4.45
C GLY A 201 17.31 -9.42 3.31
N ARG A 202 16.91 -9.85 2.13
CA ARG A 202 17.82 -9.98 0.98
C ARG A 202 17.20 -9.52 -0.33
N ILE A 203 18.03 -8.95 -1.19
CA ILE A 203 17.67 -8.72 -2.59
C ILE A 203 17.46 -10.08 -3.25
N ARG A 204 16.37 -10.20 -4.01
CA ARG A 204 15.97 -11.45 -4.64
C ARG A 204 16.97 -11.94 -5.70
N ARG A 205 17.06 -13.22 -5.82
CA ARG A 205 17.85 -13.92 -6.85
C ARG A 205 16.98 -14.65 -7.86
N ARG A 206 15.67 -14.65 -7.68
CA ARG A 206 14.68 -15.29 -8.56
C ARG A 206 13.87 -14.22 -9.29
N ALA A 207 13.39 -14.56 -10.47
CA ALA A 207 12.38 -13.77 -11.13
C ALA A 207 11.08 -13.80 -10.30
N VAL A 208 10.36 -12.69 -10.30
CA VAL A 208 9.06 -12.55 -9.63
C VAL A 208 8.03 -12.02 -10.61
N GLU A 209 6.77 -12.32 -10.33
CA GLU A 209 5.63 -11.76 -11.04
C GLU A 209 4.78 -10.92 -10.08
N ILE A 210 4.10 -9.91 -10.60
CA ILE A 210 3.16 -9.10 -9.83
C ILE A 210 1.75 -9.60 -10.13
N GLY A 211 1.04 -10.03 -9.11
CA GLY A 211 -0.35 -10.47 -9.24
C GLY A 211 -1.22 -9.38 -9.87
N GLY A 212 -1.97 -9.76 -10.90
CA GLY A 212 -2.85 -8.82 -11.61
C GLY A 212 -2.16 -7.91 -12.63
N SER A 213 -0.83 -7.85 -12.69
CA SER A 213 -0.07 -7.03 -13.64
C SER A 213 0.47 -7.82 -14.83
N VAL A 214 0.75 -7.12 -15.93
CA VAL A 214 1.51 -7.62 -17.10
C VAL A 214 2.96 -7.13 -17.10
N PHE A 215 3.38 -6.44 -16.04
CA PHE A 215 4.74 -5.96 -15.87
C PHE A 215 5.70 -7.12 -15.60
N LEU A 216 6.86 -7.07 -16.23
CA LEU A 216 7.94 -8.04 -16.12
C LEU A 216 9.14 -7.38 -15.40
N PRO A 217 9.30 -7.60 -14.08
CA PRO A 217 10.43 -7.07 -13.33
C PRO A 217 11.77 -7.59 -13.84
N ILE A 218 12.86 -6.85 -13.58
CA ILE A 218 14.23 -7.26 -13.92
C ILE A 218 14.51 -8.65 -13.35
N ALA A 219 14.97 -9.57 -14.20
CA ALA A 219 15.27 -10.94 -13.79
C ALA A 219 16.74 -11.11 -13.35
N LEU A 220 17.66 -10.24 -13.78
CA LEU A 220 19.11 -10.37 -13.58
C LEU A 220 19.52 -9.85 -12.18
N PRO A 221 19.96 -10.70 -11.23
CA PRO A 221 20.24 -10.29 -9.85
C PRO A 221 21.29 -9.17 -9.73
N GLN A 222 22.38 -9.24 -10.50
CA GLN A 222 23.45 -8.25 -10.47
C GLN A 222 22.94 -6.85 -10.92
N ARG A 223 22.10 -6.81 -11.95
CA ARG A 223 21.49 -5.57 -12.41
C ARG A 223 20.49 -5.03 -11.40
N LEU A 224 19.79 -5.91 -10.73
CA LEU A 224 18.86 -5.55 -9.67
C LEU A 224 19.57 -4.93 -8.46
N GLU A 225 20.69 -5.52 -8.02
CA GLU A 225 21.52 -4.98 -6.92
C GLU A 225 22.08 -3.59 -7.28
N GLU A 226 22.60 -3.43 -8.50
CA GLU A 226 23.08 -2.15 -9.00
C GLU A 226 21.99 -1.07 -8.99
N LEU A 227 20.82 -1.38 -9.56
CA LEU A 227 19.71 -0.43 -9.63
C LEU A 227 19.10 -0.15 -8.25
N PHE A 228 19.10 -1.11 -7.34
CA PHE A 228 18.67 -0.86 -5.96
C PHE A 228 19.59 0.15 -5.26
N GLY A 229 20.90 0.05 -5.47
CA GLY A 229 21.87 1.05 -5.01
C GLY A 229 21.60 2.43 -5.61
N ILE A 230 21.38 2.52 -6.93
CA ILE A 230 21.09 3.76 -7.64
C ILE A 230 19.79 4.40 -7.13
N VAL A 231 18.69 3.64 -7.07
CA VAL A 231 17.38 4.13 -6.54
C VAL A 231 17.52 4.65 -5.13
N THR A 232 18.25 3.93 -4.27
CA THR A 232 18.46 4.35 -2.88
C THR A 232 19.29 5.62 -2.78
N GLN A 233 20.35 5.73 -3.57
CA GLN A 233 21.19 6.93 -3.63
C GLN A 233 20.40 8.14 -4.13
N MET A 234 19.71 8.02 -5.26
CA MET A 234 18.87 9.08 -5.79
C MET A 234 17.82 9.55 -4.77
N ALA A 235 17.15 8.59 -4.13
CA ALA A 235 16.21 8.92 -3.07
C ALA A 235 16.87 9.68 -1.91
N ALA A 236 18.08 9.30 -1.49
CA ALA A 236 18.80 9.97 -0.41
C ALA A 236 19.22 11.40 -0.76
N GLU A 237 19.43 11.71 -2.04
CA GLU A 237 19.79 13.03 -2.55
C GLU A 237 18.59 14.01 -2.62
N ILE A 238 17.36 13.52 -2.65
CA ILE A 238 16.16 14.36 -2.69
C ILE A 238 16.01 15.10 -1.36
N THR A 239 15.98 16.43 -1.42
CA THR A 239 15.94 17.30 -0.22
C THR A 239 14.52 17.56 0.28
N ASP A 240 13.52 17.63 -0.62
CA ASP A 240 12.12 17.81 -0.24
C ASP A 240 11.56 16.49 0.35
N PRO A 241 11.08 16.47 1.62
CA PRO A 241 10.66 15.23 2.28
C PRO A 241 9.41 14.59 1.63
N PHE A 242 8.51 15.37 1.05
CA PHE A 242 7.32 14.82 0.37
C PHE A 242 7.69 14.20 -0.98
N GLU A 243 8.56 14.86 -1.73
CA GLU A 243 9.08 14.33 -2.99
C GLU A 243 9.92 13.07 -2.74
N GLN A 244 10.78 13.08 -1.71
CA GLN A 244 11.57 11.90 -1.30
C GLN A 244 10.67 10.71 -0.96
N ALA A 245 9.61 10.95 -0.18
CA ALA A 245 8.63 9.93 0.18
C ALA A 245 7.91 9.37 -1.06
N PHE A 246 7.46 10.25 -1.96
CA PHE A 246 6.78 9.85 -3.19
C PHE A 246 7.69 9.06 -4.11
N PHE A 247 8.94 9.50 -4.30
CA PHE A 247 9.94 8.79 -5.09
C PHE A 247 10.14 7.35 -4.58
N LEU A 248 10.27 7.16 -3.26
CA LEU A 248 10.39 5.84 -2.64
C LEU A 248 9.14 4.98 -2.87
N MET A 249 7.94 5.57 -2.78
CA MET A 249 6.68 4.85 -3.02
C MET A 249 6.51 4.41 -4.48
N VAL A 250 7.14 5.10 -5.42
CA VAL A 250 7.09 4.78 -6.85
C VAL A 250 8.18 3.78 -7.22
N HIS A 251 9.45 4.12 -6.97
CA HIS A 251 10.58 3.40 -7.54
C HIS A 251 10.92 2.10 -6.81
N LEU A 252 10.71 1.98 -5.50
CA LEU A 252 10.97 0.72 -4.80
C LEU A 252 10.05 -0.41 -5.29
N PRO A 253 8.71 -0.24 -5.31
CA PRO A 253 7.85 -1.29 -5.83
C PRO A 253 7.97 -1.46 -7.35
N TYR A 254 8.34 -0.43 -8.13
CA TYR A 254 8.59 -0.58 -9.56
C TYR A 254 9.83 -1.45 -9.83
N LEU A 255 10.89 -1.29 -9.06
CA LEU A 255 12.11 -2.10 -9.19
C LEU A 255 11.88 -3.55 -8.73
N GLN A 256 11.00 -3.80 -7.76
CA GLN A 256 10.79 -5.12 -7.14
C GLN A 256 12.11 -5.74 -6.62
N PRO A 257 12.85 -5.07 -5.70
CA PRO A 257 14.13 -5.60 -5.23
C PRO A 257 14.02 -6.88 -4.42
N PHE A 258 12.87 -7.18 -3.84
CA PHE A 258 12.63 -8.34 -2.97
C PHE A 258 11.70 -9.36 -3.62
N GLU A 259 11.69 -10.60 -3.13
CA GLU A 259 10.80 -11.65 -3.64
C GLU A 259 9.33 -11.33 -3.37
N ASP A 260 9.02 -10.66 -2.26
CA ASP A 260 7.70 -10.14 -1.88
C ASP A 260 7.89 -8.88 -1.00
N VAL A 261 6.83 -8.34 -0.44
CA VAL A 261 6.80 -7.25 0.57
C VAL A 261 7.22 -5.88 0.01
N ASN A 262 7.53 -5.75 -1.28
CA ASN A 262 8.05 -4.52 -1.89
C ASN A 262 7.17 -3.28 -1.62
N LYS A 263 5.84 -3.39 -1.74
CA LYS A 263 4.91 -2.29 -1.48
C LYS A 263 4.87 -1.92 0.01
N ARG A 264 4.94 -2.90 0.92
CA ARG A 264 4.98 -2.65 2.36
C ARG A 264 6.27 -1.93 2.76
N VAL A 265 7.41 -2.35 2.23
CA VAL A 265 8.70 -1.66 2.42
C VAL A 265 8.62 -0.22 1.93
N SER A 266 8.07 0.02 0.74
CA SER A 266 7.99 1.38 0.17
C SER A 266 7.12 2.32 1.03
N ARG A 267 5.98 1.85 1.58
CA ARG A 267 5.13 2.64 2.48
C ARG A 267 5.81 2.99 3.80
N LEU A 268 6.57 2.06 4.36
CA LEU A 268 7.35 2.37 5.57
C LEU A 268 8.54 3.28 5.24
N ALA A 269 9.27 3.03 4.17
CA ALA A 269 10.39 3.86 3.74
C ALA A 269 9.95 5.31 3.45
N ALA A 270 8.75 5.51 2.90
CA ALA A 270 8.16 6.83 2.69
C ALA A 270 7.98 7.65 3.98
N ASN A 271 7.92 6.99 5.14
CA ASN A 271 7.86 7.67 6.43
C ASN A 271 9.23 8.11 6.98
N ILE A 272 10.33 7.63 6.41
CA ILE A 272 11.69 8.02 6.83
C ILE A 272 11.89 9.55 6.80
N PRO A 273 11.63 10.26 5.67
CA PRO A 273 11.78 11.70 5.64
C PRO A 273 10.87 12.43 6.63
N PHE A 274 9.65 11.96 6.85
CA PHE A 274 8.73 12.60 7.80
C PHE A 274 9.20 12.45 9.24
N ILE A 275 9.71 11.28 9.63
CA ILE A 275 10.33 11.05 10.95
C ILE A 275 11.53 11.98 11.13
N ARG A 276 12.39 12.08 10.12
CA ARG A 276 13.62 12.93 10.21
C ARG A 276 13.32 14.40 10.34
N HIS A 277 12.29 14.89 9.66
CA HIS A 277 11.93 16.31 9.62
C HIS A 277 10.82 16.69 10.60
N ASN A 278 10.46 15.78 11.54
CA ASN A 278 9.35 15.97 12.48
C ASN A 278 8.03 16.38 11.80
N LEU A 279 7.77 15.86 10.61
CA LEU A 279 6.49 16.02 9.90
C LEU A 279 5.50 14.94 10.33
N CYS A 280 4.23 15.15 10.04
CA CYS A 280 3.20 14.14 10.27
C CYS A 280 3.45 12.91 9.38
N PRO A 281 3.69 11.72 9.96
CA PRO A 281 3.85 10.49 9.19
C PRO A 281 2.57 10.11 8.42
N LEU A 282 2.73 9.40 7.30
CA LEU A 282 1.63 8.84 6.53
C LEU A 282 1.14 7.55 7.18
N SER A 283 -0.13 7.50 7.54
CA SER A 283 -0.77 6.29 8.08
C SER A 283 -1.52 5.45 7.04
N PHE A 284 -1.84 6.01 5.89
CA PHE A 284 -2.61 5.37 4.80
C PHE A 284 -4.05 4.94 5.15
N ILE A 285 -4.62 5.40 6.27
CA ILE A 285 -5.94 4.99 6.77
C ILE A 285 -7.05 5.23 5.75
N ASP A 286 -7.03 6.40 5.11
CA ASP A 286 -8.09 6.82 4.20
C ASP A 286 -7.79 6.50 2.72
N VAL A 287 -6.80 5.65 2.45
CA VAL A 287 -6.45 5.27 1.08
C VAL A 287 -7.34 4.10 0.62
N PRO A 288 -8.24 4.31 -0.36
CA PRO A 288 -9.05 3.21 -0.88
C PRO A 288 -8.16 2.16 -1.54
N GLN A 289 -8.31 0.90 -1.14
CA GLN A 289 -7.49 -0.21 -1.64
C GLN A 289 -7.46 -0.29 -3.17
N GLN A 290 -8.61 -0.18 -3.83
CA GLN A 290 -8.69 -0.25 -5.28
C GLN A 290 -7.94 0.91 -5.95
N ALA A 291 -8.06 2.13 -5.42
CA ALA A 291 -7.35 3.30 -5.96
C ALA A 291 -5.82 3.14 -5.82
N TYR A 292 -5.36 2.57 -4.71
CA TYR A 292 -3.95 2.24 -4.51
C TYR A 292 -3.46 1.17 -5.51
N VAL A 293 -4.25 0.12 -5.71
CA VAL A 293 -3.93 -0.95 -6.69
C VAL A 293 -3.88 -0.39 -8.11
N ASP A 294 -4.87 0.42 -8.52
CA ASP A 294 -4.91 1.04 -9.84
C ASP A 294 -3.71 1.97 -10.08
N GLY A 295 -3.36 2.78 -9.06
CA GLY A 295 -2.17 3.63 -9.11
C GLY A 295 -0.88 2.83 -9.27
N MET A 296 -0.72 1.74 -8.51
CA MET A 296 0.44 0.87 -8.64
C MET A 296 0.51 0.15 -9.98
N LEU A 297 -0.62 -0.30 -10.52
CA LEU A 297 -0.67 -0.87 -11.88
C LEU A 297 -0.31 0.17 -12.93
N GLY A 298 -0.74 1.43 -12.77
CA GLY A 298 -0.32 2.55 -13.61
C GLY A 298 1.20 2.71 -13.63
N VAL A 299 1.83 2.74 -12.46
CA VAL A 299 3.30 2.82 -12.31
C VAL A 299 4.00 1.63 -12.98
N TYR A 300 3.47 0.42 -12.82
CA TYR A 300 4.10 -0.79 -13.39
C TYR A 300 4.00 -0.86 -14.92
N GLU A 301 2.91 -0.41 -15.49
CA GLU A 301 2.57 -0.73 -16.88
C GLU A 301 2.63 0.45 -17.84
N LEU A 302 2.53 1.69 -17.33
CA LEU A 302 2.35 2.89 -18.16
C LEU A 302 3.32 4.03 -17.85
N ASN A 303 4.19 3.90 -16.82
CA ASN A 303 5.13 4.91 -16.29
C ASN A 303 5.60 5.99 -17.26
#